data_c232efb7fc487318773bf76c2e38d489
#
_entry.id   c232efb7fc487318773bf76c2e38d489
#
_cell.length_a   1.000
_cell.length_b   1.000
_cell.length_c   1.000
_cell.angle_alpha   90.00
_cell.angle_beta   90.00
_cell.angle_gamma   90.00
#
_symmetry.space_group_name_H-M   'P 1'
#
loop_
_entity.id
_entity.type
_entity.pdbx_description
1 polymer ?
#
loop_
_entity_poly.entity_id
_entity_poly.type
_entity_poly.pdbx_seq_one_letter_code
_entity_poly.pdbx_strand_id
1 'polypeptide(L)'
;GKTITGQVVDALNESMPGVNVQVKGTTNGTITNIDGKFSISVPNSKSVLIFTFIGYSKQEIVVGNQAKINVQLKEDAQNLDEVVVVGYGTAKKSDLTGATASLRPDANDASKAVSIDGLLQGKIAGLNVTASMSTPGAASSVTIRGANSLRGDNQPLYVIDNVPQASTGEFAESAVGSGDFQIAQDPLSAINPNDIEDITVLKDASATAIYGSRGANGVILITTKKGKAGKAKVNVTANFTIANARNLHDMLNLEEYADYTNSKLDQPRYYLQPNGEMRYVFSGNESAYQADPNNPELYKVITYRNWQKEAYTSAFSQIYSASVSGGTAGMKYYISGNFKDINGIVAVSYTHLTLPTIRL
;
A
#
# COMPACT_ATOMS: atom_id res chain seq x y z
N GLY A 1 16.80 -53.46 19.45
CA GLY A 1 16.51 -52.55 18.37
C GLY A 1 17.74 -52.27 17.53
N LYS A 2 17.59 -52.06 16.24
CA LYS A 2 18.68 -51.74 15.34
C LYS A 2 18.83 -50.21 15.28
N THR A 3 20.04 -49.69 15.50
CA THR A 3 20.30 -48.26 15.38
C THR A 3 20.58 -47.92 13.91
N ILE A 4 19.83 -46.95 13.39
CA ILE A 4 19.97 -46.40 12.02
C ILE A 4 20.53 -44.99 12.12
N THR A 5 21.55 -44.72 11.33
CA THR A 5 22.16 -43.40 11.21
C THR A 5 21.99 -42.88 9.78
N GLY A 6 22.09 -41.61 9.60
CA GLY A 6 22.01 -41.02 8.25
C GLY A 6 22.15 -39.51 8.23
N GLN A 7 21.99 -38.96 7.07
CA GLN A 7 22.01 -37.50 6.82
C GLN A 7 20.83 -37.12 5.99
N VAL A 8 20.25 -35.97 6.30
CA VAL A 8 19.19 -35.35 5.52
C VAL A 8 19.74 -34.10 4.87
N VAL A 9 19.52 -33.99 3.56
CA VAL A 9 19.94 -32.87 2.71
C VAL A 9 18.76 -32.34 1.91
N ASP A 10 18.86 -31.11 1.44
CA ASP A 10 17.91 -30.52 0.50
C ASP A 10 18.22 -30.86 -0.97
N ALA A 11 17.48 -30.23 -1.90
CA ALA A 11 17.67 -30.43 -3.34
C ALA A 11 19.05 -29.93 -3.85
N LEU A 12 19.71 -29.04 -3.12
CA LEU A 12 21.05 -28.48 -3.43
C LEU A 12 22.17 -29.23 -2.73
N ASN A 13 21.87 -30.35 -2.04
CA ASN A 13 22.77 -31.13 -1.17
C ASN A 13 23.29 -30.36 0.06
N GLU A 14 22.58 -29.34 0.50
CA GLU A 14 22.90 -28.67 1.75
C GLU A 14 22.33 -29.45 2.95
N SER A 15 23.07 -29.47 4.05
CA SER A 15 22.66 -30.20 5.28
C SER A 15 21.44 -29.53 5.92
N MET A 16 20.42 -30.32 6.26
CA MET A 16 19.17 -29.84 6.84
C MET A 16 19.11 -30.10 8.36
N PRO A 17 19.38 -29.11 9.21
CA PRO A 17 19.17 -29.22 10.66
C PRO A 17 17.69 -29.10 11.02
N GLY A 18 17.29 -29.76 12.13
CA GLY A 18 15.92 -29.62 12.67
C GLY A 18 14.86 -30.47 11.96
N VAL A 19 15.23 -31.35 11.04
CA VAL A 19 14.29 -32.30 10.43
C VAL A 19 13.81 -33.31 11.46
N ASN A 20 12.50 -33.48 11.62
CA ASN A 20 11.92 -34.47 12.49
C ASN A 20 11.93 -35.83 11.79
N VAL A 21 12.56 -36.84 12.45
CA VAL A 21 12.66 -38.24 12.01
C VAL A 21 11.93 -39.12 12.97
N GLN A 22 10.83 -39.75 12.58
CA GLN A 22 9.96 -40.53 13.42
C GLN A 22 9.74 -41.94 12.86
N VAL A 23 9.67 -42.94 13.72
CA VAL A 23 9.25 -44.31 13.34
C VAL A 23 7.72 -44.35 13.23
N LYS A 24 7.23 -44.69 12.02
CA LYS A 24 5.78 -44.76 11.73
C LYS A 24 5.03 -45.62 12.74
N GLY A 25 3.94 -45.04 13.28
CA GLY A 25 3.08 -45.74 14.26
C GLY A 25 3.63 -45.83 15.68
N THR A 26 4.71 -45.10 15.99
CA THR A 26 5.28 -45.05 17.35
C THR A 26 5.55 -43.60 17.77
N THR A 27 5.80 -43.38 19.05
CA THR A 27 6.25 -42.09 19.61
C THR A 27 7.77 -41.91 19.52
N ASN A 28 8.50 -42.93 19.00
CA ASN A 28 9.95 -42.88 18.91
C ASN A 28 10.37 -41.97 17.71
N GLY A 29 11.05 -40.89 18.04
CA GLY A 29 11.53 -39.91 17.08
C GLY A 29 12.81 -39.22 17.54
N THR A 30 13.50 -38.61 16.59
CA THR A 30 14.70 -37.79 16.80
C THR A 30 14.68 -36.58 15.84
N ILE A 31 15.59 -35.64 16.06
CA ILE A 31 15.74 -34.45 15.24
C ILE A 31 17.16 -34.44 14.69
N THR A 32 17.35 -34.00 13.40
CA THR A 32 18.68 -33.85 12.81
C THR A 32 19.47 -32.72 13.48
N ASN A 33 20.77 -32.97 13.65
CA ASN A 33 21.71 -31.98 14.19
C ASN A 33 22.08 -30.89 13.12
N ILE A 34 22.99 -29.98 13.48
CA ILE A 34 23.46 -28.89 12.61
C ILE A 34 24.09 -29.39 11.30
N ASP A 35 24.66 -30.61 11.28
CA ASP A 35 25.20 -31.23 10.08
C ASP A 35 24.15 -32.05 9.30
N GLY A 36 22.86 -31.97 9.67
CA GLY A 36 21.78 -32.74 9.07
C GLY A 36 21.81 -34.24 9.44
N LYS A 37 22.64 -34.67 10.40
CA LYS A 37 22.78 -36.07 10.78
C LYS A 37 21.78 -36.48 11.86
N PHE A 38 21.28 -37.73 11.78
CA PHE A 38 20.38 -38.29 12.75
C PHE A 38 20.83 -39.69 13.18
N SER A 39 20.38 -40.11 14.34
CA SER A 39 20.52 -41.46 14.86
C SER A 39 19.24 -41.88 15.58
N ILE A 40 18.62 -42.99 15.15
CA ILE A 40 17.34 -43.46 15.68
C ILE A 40 17.36 -44.98 15.83
N SER A 41 16.78 -45.49 16.94
CA SER A 41 16.63 -46.92 17.14
C SER A 41 15.29 -47.41 16.61
N VAL A 42 15.31 -48.47 15.81
CA VAL A 42 14.09 -49.05 15.21
C VAL A 42 13.88 -50.49 15.71
N PRO A 43 12.61 -50.91 15.89
CA PRO A 43 12.31 -52.24 16.41
C PRO A 43 12.73 -53.39 15.49
N ASN A 44 12.55 -53.20 14.15
CA ASN A 44 12.83 -54.27 13.18
C ASN A 44 13.14 -53.64 11.80
N SER A 45 13.56 -54.46 10.84
CA SER A 45 13.88 -54.05 9.46
C SER A 45 12.67 -53.67 8.63
N LYS A 46 11.44 -53.98 9.05
CA LYS A 46 10.20 -53.55 8.34
C LYS A 46 9.72 -52.19 8.80
N SER A 47 10.38 -51.57 9.78
CA SER A 47 10.02 -50.23 10.27
C SER A 47 10.17 -49.19 9.13
N VAL A 48 9.25 -48.21 9.11
CA VAL A 48 9.23 -47.07 8.17
C VAL A 48 9.63 -45.83 8.95
N LEU A 49 10.64 -45.13 8.45
CA LEU A 49 11.00 -43.81 8.96
C LEU A 49 10.25 -42.74 8.19
N ILE A 50 9.70 -41.77 8.92
CA ILE A 50 9.00 -40.61 8.40
C ILE A 50 9.87 -39.40 8.64
N PHE A 51 10.16 -38.66 7.57
CA PHE A 51 10.92 -37.42 7.58
C PHE A 51 9.95 -36.28 7.33
N THR A 52 9.91 -35.30 8.25
CA THR A 52 9.05 -34.11 8.13
C THR A 52 9.82 -32.85 8.47
N PHE A 53 9.68 -31.84 7.62
CA PHE A 53 10.24 -30.50 7.83
C PHE A 53 9.30 -29.45 7.23
N ILE A 54 9.25 -28.27 7.83
CA ILE A 54 8.37 -27.19 7.37
C ILE A 54 8.82 -26.72 5.98
N GLY A 55 7.90 -26.71 5.01
CA GLY A 55 8.19 -26.33 3.62
C GLY A 55 8.73 -27.47 2.73
N TYR A 56 8.78 -28.69 3.24
CA TYR A 56 9.25 -29.87 2.49
C TYR A 56 8.21 -30.99 2.52
N SER A 57 8.12 -31.73 1.42
CA SER A 57 7.20 -32.87 1.30
C SER A 57 7.63 -33.99 2.23
N LYS A 58 6.65 -34.55 2.95
CA LYS A 58 6.83 -35.70 3.83
C LYS A 58 7.37 -36.88 3.03
N GLN A 59 8.47 -37.49 3.49
CA GLN A 59 9.01 -38.72 2.91
C GLN A 59 8.90 -39.91 3.90
N GLU A 60 8.53 -41.07 3.33
CA GLU A 60 8.47 -42.31 4.09
C GLU A 60 9.46 -43.33 3.50
N ILE A 61 10.39 -43.83 4.29
CA ILE A 61 11.44 -44.75 3.82
C ILE A 61 11.44 -46.00 4.70
N VAL A 62 11.35 -47.16 4.05
CA VAL A 62 11.46 -48.48 4.73
C VAL A 62 12.94 -48.72 5.07
N VAL A 63 13.22 -49.07 6.32
CA VAL A 63 14.58 -49.24 6.82
C VAL A 63 15.31 -50.40 6.14
N GLY A 64 14.65 -51.54 5.93
CA GLY A 64 15.25 -52.70 5.31
C GLY A 64 16.48 -53.22 6.10
N ASN A 65 17.50 -53.69 5.34
CA ASN A 65 18.74 -54.15 5.92
C ASN A 65 19.81 -53.07 6.09
N GLN A 66 19.48 -51.82 5.71
CA GLN A 66 20.44 -50.68 5.72
C GLN A 66 20.71 -50.25 7.17
N ALA A 67 21.97 -49.95 7.48
CA ALA A 67 22.40 -49.31 8.71
C ALA A 67 22.52 -47.78 8.62
N LYS A 68 22.68 -47.30 7.38
CA LYS A 68 22.81 -45.89 7.07
C LYS A 68 21.83 -45.52 5.96
N ILE A 69 21.04 -44.44 6.19
CA ILE A 69 20.00 -43.96 5.27
C ILE A 69 20.23 -42.45 5.05
N ASN A 70 20.62 -42.08 3.85
CA ASN A 70 20.69 -40.69 3.45
C ASN A 70 19.41 -40.31 2.71
N VAL A 71 18.88 -39.16 3.04
CA VAL A 71 17.58 -38.69 2.53
C VAL A 71 17.73 -37.31 1.93
N GLN A 72 17.25 -37.14 0.72
CA GLN A 72 17.11 -35.82 0.09
C GLN A 72 15.63 -35.42 0.13
N LEU A 73 15.32 -34.38 0.91
CA LEU A 73 13.97 -33.84 0.96
C LEU A 73 13.73 -32.92 -0.26
N LYS A 74 12.56 -33.05 -0.85
CA LYS A 74 12.09 -32.17 -1.91
C LYS A 74 11.25 -31.06 -1.29
N GLU A 75 11.45 -29.84 -1.71
CA GLU A 75 10.58 -28.74 -1.35
C GLU A 75 9.13 -29.11 -1.66
N ASP A 76 8.27 -28.87 -0.70
CA ASP A 76 6.83 -29.02 -0.93
C ASP A 76 6.34 -27.77 -1.67
N ALA A 77 6.38 -27.86 -2.99
CA ALA A 77 5.73 -26.91 -3.88
C ALA A 77 4.20 -27.10 -3.86
N GLN A 78 3.62 -27.55 -2.75
CA GLN A 78 2.20 -27.35 -2.56
C GLN A 78 2.00 -25.83 -2.53
N ASN A 79 1.56 -25.28 -3.66
CA ASN A 79 0.81 -24.05 -3.67
C ASN A 79 -0.17 -24.16 -2.50
N LEU A 80 0.07 -23.42 -1.43
CA LEU A 80 -0.97 -23.18 -0.43
C LEU A 80 -2.17 -22.77 -1.27
N ASP A 81 -3.20 -23.61 -1.32
CA ASP A 81 -4.44 -23.30 -2.02
C ASP A 81 -4.84 -21.90 -1.60
N GLU A 82 -4.58 -20.91 -2.46
CA GLU A 82 -4.84 -19.51 -2.15
C GLU A 82 -6.37 -19.39 -2.06
N VAL A 83 -6.83 -19.27 -0.83
CA VAL A 83 -8.24 -19.09 -0.52
C VAL A 83 -8.55 -17.63 -0.71
N VAL A 84 -9.42 -17.34 -1.66
CA VAL A 84 -9.88 -15.98 -1.99
C VAL A 84 -11.26 -15.79 -1.38
N VAL A 85 -11.48 -14.65 -0.74
CA VAL A 85 -12.81 -14.25 -0.27
C VAL A 85 -13.65 -13.89 -1.49
N VAL A 86 -14.75 -14.55 -1.68
CA VAL A 86 -15.71 -14.28 -2.76
C VAL A 86 -17.08 -14.01 -2.14
N GLY A 87 -17.51 -12.78 -2.21
CA GLY A 87 -18.82 -12.37 -1.74
C GLY A 87 -19.05 -12.72 -0.27
N TYR A 88 -20.01 -13.58 0.01
CA TYR A 88 -20.36 -13.99 1.37
C TYR A 88 -19.65 -15.27 1.84
N GLY A 89 -18.63 -15.74 1.11
CA GLY A 89 -17.91 -16.96 1.43
C GLY A 89 -16.45 -16.93 1.03
N THR A 90 -15.75 -18.02 1.32
CA THR A 90 -14.38 -18.27 0.87
C THR A 90 -14.38 -19.38 -0.16
N ALA A 91 -13.76 -19.18 -1.31
CA ALA A 91 -13.57 -20.20 -2.33
C ALA A 91 -12.06 -20.36 -2.62
N LYS A 92 -11.65 -21.52 -3.07
CA LYS A 92 -10.29 -21.69 -3.57
C LYS A 92 -10.12 -20.89 -4.86
N LYS A 93 -8.98 -20.27 -5.06
CA LYS A 93 -8.66 -19.51 -6.27
C LYS A 93 -8.82 -20.36 -7.53
N SER A 94 -8.50 -21.65 -7.43
CA SER A 94 -8.69 -22.63 -8.50
C SER A 94 -10.15 -22.85 -8.91
N ASP A 95 -11.09 -22.59 -7.99
CA ASP A 95 -12.51 -22.86 -8.19
C ASP A 95 -13.25 -21.62 -8.76
N LEU A 96 -12.54 -20.49 -8.85
CA LEU A 96 -13.06 -19.25 -9.41
C LEU A 96 -12.93 -19.25 -10.93
N THR A 97 -14.05 -19.32 -11.62
CA THR A 97 -14.10 -19.24 -13.09
C THR A 97 -13.90 -17.83 -13.64
N GLY A 98 -13.95 -16.80 -12.78
CA GLY A 98 -13.81 -15.40 -13.15
C GLY A 98 -12.38 -14.86 -12.98
N ALA A 99 -12.02 -13.81 -13.75
CA ALA A 99 -10.73 -13.11 -13.59
C ALA A 99 -10.69 -12.32 -12.28
N THR A 100 -10.10 -12.91 -11.28
CA THR A 100 -9.82 -12.28 -9.98
C THR A 100 -8.32 -12.01 -9.82
N ALA A 101 -7.97 -10.96 -9.11
CA ALA A 101 -6.60 -10.71 -8.71
C ALA A 101 -6.57 -10.39 -7.22
N SER A 102 -5.68 -11.05 -6.49
CA SER A 102 -5.47 -10.79 -5.07
C SER A 102 -4.10 -10.16 -4.83
N LEU A 103 -4.04 -9.28 -3.87
CA LEU A 103 -2.85 -8.62 -3.38
C LEU A 103 -2.79 -8.76 -1.86
N ARG A 104 -1.73 -9.38 -1.36
CA ARG A 104 -1.38 -9.36 0.06
C ARG A 104 -0.30 -8.32 0.26
N PRO A 105 -0.62 -7.21 0.92
CA PRO A 105 0.37 -6.17 1.14
C PRO A 105 1.52 -6.69 2.02
N ASP A 106 2.75 -6.50 1.55
CA ASP A 106 3.91 -6.71 2.40
C ASP A 106 3.96 -5.65 3.51
N ALA A 107 4.54 -6.00 4.66
CA ALA A 107 4.65 -5.08 5.79
C ALA A 107 5.35 -3.77 5.44
N ASN A 108 6.34 -3.80 4.54
CA ASN A 108 7.05 -2.62 4.06
C ASN A 108 6.17 -1.73 3.17
N ASP A 109 5.39 -2.33 2.27
CA ASP A 109 4.50 -1.59 1.37
C ASP A 109 3.34 -0.97 2.15
N ALA A 110 2.73 -1.75 3.05
CA ALA A 110 1.65 -1.28 3.91
C ALA A 110 2.08 -0.14 4.84
N SER A 111 3.31 -0.19 5.35
CA SER A 111 3.83 0.83 6.26
C SER A 111 4.13 2.17 5.56
N LYS A 112 4.48 2.14 4.27
CA LYS A 112 4.77 3.32 3.45
C LYS A 112 3.52 3.94 2.82
N ALA A 113 2.46 3.17 2.68
CA ALA A 113 1.25 3.62 2.04
C ALA A 113 0.45 4.57 2.96
N VAL A 114 0.09 5.71 2.43
CA VAL A 114 -0.76 6.69 3.11
C VAL A 114 -2.23 6.27 3.02
N SER A 115 -2.63 5.66 1.88
CA SER A 115 -3.98 5.20 1.60
C SER A 115 -3.98 3.79 1.00
N ILE A 116 -5.14 3.14 1.01
CA ILE A 116 -5.35 1.83 0.38
C ILE A 116 -5.17 1.92 -1.13
N ASP A 117 -5.64 2.99 -1.75
CA ASP A 117 -5.48 3.23 -3.18
C ASP A 117 -4.01 3.27 -3.59
N GLY A 118 -3.17 3.89 -2.75
CA GLY A 118 -1.72 3.89 -2.96
C GLY A 118 -1.09 2.50 -2.94
N LEU A 119 -1.65 1.57 -2.14
CA LEU A 119 -1.22 0.16 -2.16
C LEU A 119 -1.56 -0.55 -3.47
N LEU A 120 -2.68 -0.18 -4.08
CA LEU A 120 -3.20 -0.82 -5.29
C LEU A 120 -2.49 -0.33 -6.55
N GLN A 121 -1.93 0.88 -6.52
CA GLN A 121 -1.33 1.52 -7.68
C GLN A 121 -0.19 0.69 -8.28
N GLY A 122 -0.35 0.29 -9.54
CA GLY A 122 0.67 -0.49 -10.27
C GLY A 122 0.85 -1.95 -9.83
N LYS A 123 0.11 -2.42 -8.83
CA LYS A 123 0.24 -3.79 -8.30
C LYS A 123 -0.73 -4.78 -8.94
N ILE A 124 -1.83 -4.33 -9.48
CA ILE A 124 -2.89 -5.19 -10.02
C ILE A 124 -3.11 -4.88 -11.50
N ALA A 125 -2.92 -5.88 -12.35
CA ALA A 125 -3.15 -5.73 -13.79
C ALA A 125 -4.62 -5.39 -14.10
N GLY A 126 -4.85 -4.38 -14.97
CA GLY A 126 -6.19 -3.93 -15.35
C GLY A 126 -6.89 -3.05 -14.30
N LEU A 127 -6.22 -2.68 -13.23
CA LEU A 127 -6.65 -1.66 -12.29
C LEU A 127 -5.85 -0.39 -12.54
N ASN A 128 -6.54 0.71 -12.80
CA ASN A 128 -5.94 2.04 -12.93
C ASN A 128 -6.31 2.88 -11.72
N VAL A 129 -5.31 3.40 -11.03
CA VAL A 129 -5.46 4.27 -9.87
C VAL A 129 -4.81 5.60 -10.19
N THR A 130 -5.60 6.65 -10.22
CA THR A 130 -5.13 8.01 -10.49
C THR A 130 -5.48 8.90 -9.32
N ALA A 131 -4.47 9.49 -8.68
CA ALA A 131 -4.71 10.48 -7.64
C ALA A 131 -5.31 11.75 -8.28
N SER A 132 -6.49 12.14 -7.83
CA SER A 132 -7.19 13.33 -8.33
C SER A 132 -6.50 14.61 -7.89
N MET A 133 -5.90 14.60 -6.71
CA MET A 133 -5.17 15.70 -6.10
C MET A 133 -3.93 15.18 -5.37
N SER A 134 -2.89 16.00 -5.31
CA SER A 134 -1.68 15.67 -4.51
C SER A 134 -1.84 15.94 -3.02
N THR A 135 -3.04 16.29 -2.57
CA THR A 135 -3.35 16.54 -1.17
C THR A 135 -3.45 15.22 -0.42
N PRO A 136 -2.76 15.06 0.71
CA PRO A 136 -2.86 13.85 1.52
C PRO A 136 -4.32 13.58 1.95
N GLY A 137 -4.80 12.34 1.74
CA GLY A 137 -6.18 11.95 2.09
C GLY A 137 -7.25 12.31 1.05
N ALA A 138 -6.87 12.93 -0.07
CA ALA A 138 -7.80 13.16 -1.17
C ALA A 138 -8.22 11.83 -1.83
N ALA A 139 -9.47 11.76 -2.28
CA ALA A 139 -9.99 10.60 -2.97
C ALA A 139 -9.25 10.38 -4.29
N SER A 140 -8.94 9.12 -4.58
CA SER A 140 -8.35 8.69 -5.85
C SER A 140 -9.44 8.23 -6.80
N SER A 141 -9.23 8.42 -8.10
CA SER A 141 -10.05 7.81 -9.13
C SER A 141 -9.52 6.40 -9.42
N VAL A 142 -10.34 5.40 -9.15
CA VAL A 142 -10.00 3.99 -9.37
C VAL A 142 -10.92 3.44 -10.46
N THR A 143 -10.35 2.84 -11.50
CA THR A 143 -11.12 2.20 -12.57
C THR A 143 -10.61 0.79 -12.85
N ILE A 144 -11.53 -0.14 -13.09
CA ILE A 144 -11.24 -1.53 -13.43
C ILE A 144 -11.56 -1.73 -14.91
N ARG A 145 -10.52 -2.10 -15.71
CA ARG A 145 -10.63 -2.28 -17.16
C ARG A 145 -11.10 -1.03 -17.94
N GLY A 146 -10.90 0.15 -17.36
CA GLY A 146 -11.25 1.44 -17.98
C GLY A 146 -12.60 1.98 -17.54
N ALA A 147 -13.02 3.09 -18.16
CA ALA A 147 -14.28 3.74 -17.87
C ALA A 147 -15.43 3.05 -18.64
N ASN A 148 -16.45 2.62 -17.93
CA ASN A 148 -17.63 1.94 -18.50
C ASN A 148 -18.87 2.85 -18.58
N SER A 149 -18.89 3.93 -17.80
CA SER A 149 -20.02 4.85 -17.70
C SER A 149 -19.73 6.20 -18.34
N LEU A 150 -20.64 6.65 -19.19
CA LEU A 150 -20.60 8.01 -19.78
C LEU A 150 -21.05 9.08 -18.78
N ARG A 151 -21.71 8.70 -17.68
CA ARG A 151 -22.23 9.62 -16.64
C ARG A 151 -21.25 9.97 -15.53
N GLY A 152 -20.03 9.42 -15.57
CA GLY A 152 -18.96 9.85 -14.68
C GLY A 152 -18.68 8.96 -13.47
N ASP A 153 -19.63 8.16 -12.98
CA ASP A 153 -19.33 7.21 -11.90
C ASP A 153 -18.78 5.90 -12.47
N ASN A 154 -17.45 5.80 -12.46
CA ASN A 154 -16.71 4.60 -12.89
C ASN A 154 -15.98 3.94 -11.72
N GLN A 155 -16.25 4.39 -10.49
CA GLN A 155 -15.62 3.85 -9.28
C GLN A 155 -16.11 2.42 -9.01
N PRO A 156 -15.22 1.50 -8.62
CA PRO A 156 -15.61 0.17 -8.19
C PRO A 156 -16.31 0.22 -6.82
N LEU A 157 -17.10 -0.80 -6.54
CA LEU A 157 -17.67 -0.98 -5.20
C LEU A 157 -16.60 -1.50 -4.24
N TYR A 158 -16.40 -0.82 -3.14
CA TYR A 158 -15.55 -1.28 -2.05
C TYR A 158 -16.37 -2.09 -1.04
N VAL A 159 -15.87 -3.25 -0.68
CA VAL A 159 -16.49 -4.13 0.33
C VAL A 159 -15.43 -4.46 1.37
N ILE A 160 -15.65 -4.02 2.61
CA ILE A 160 -14.72 -4.20 3.72
C ILE A 160 -15.31 -5.23 4.67
N ASP A 161 -14.62 -6.35 4.86
CA ASP A 161 -15.08 -7.46 5.71
C ASP A 161 -16.55 -7.83 5.47
N ASN A 162 -16.94 -7.96 4.22
CA ASN A 162 -18.30 -8.25 3.71
C ASN A 162 -19.32 -7.12 3.88
N VAL A 163 -18.91 -5.91 4.29
CA VAL A 163 -19.78 -4.74 4.37
C VAL A 163 -19.52 -3.84 3.17
N PRO A 164 -20.50 -3.69 2.24
CA PRO A 164 -20.36 -2.76 1.13
C PRO A 164 -20.30 -1.32 1.64
N GLN A 165 -19.35 -0.56 1.14
CA GLN A 165 -19.22 0.86 1.45
C GLN A 165 -20.01 1.70 0.45
N ALA A 166 -20.40 2.90 0.85
CA ALA A 166 -20.98 3.87 -0.07
C ALA A 166 -19.93 4.30 -1.10
N SER A 167 -20.34 4.52 -2.35
CA SER A 167 -19.43 5.01 -3.37
C SER A 167 -18.97 6.44 -3.06
N THR A 168 -17.72 6.75 -3.38
CA THR A 168 -17.17 8.10 -3.19
C THR A 168 -17.90 9.17 -4.00
N GLY A 169 -18.61 8.77 -5.07
CA GLY A 169 -19.41 9.65 -5.92
C GLY A 169 -20.59 10.32 -5.18
N GLU A 170 -21.21 9.63 -4.24
CA GLU A 170 -22.34 10.19 -3.47
C GLU A 170 -21.91 11.32 -2.53
N PHE A 171 -20.66 11.29 -2.03
CA PHE A 171 -20.15 12.36 -1.17
C PHE A 171 -19.63 13.57 -1.95
N ALA A 172 -19.17 13.37 -3.19
CA ALA A 172 -18.68 14.45 -4.04
C ALA A 172 -19.82 15.32 -4.61
N GLU A 173 -20.98 14.73 -4.89
CA GLU A 173 -22.13 15.43 -5.46
C GLU A 173 -22.82 16.37 -4.46
N SER A 174 -22.77 16.04 -3.17
CA SER A 174 -23.25 16.92 -2.10
C SER A 174 -22.43 18.20 -1.90
N ALA A 175 -21.18 18.21 -2.35
CA ALA A 175 -20.26 19.34 -2.17
C ALA A 175 -20.40 20.42 -3.26
N VAL A 176 -20.99 20.09 -4.42
CA VAL A 176 -21.09 21.00 -5.59
C VAL A 176 -22.11 22.13 -5.39
N GLY A 177 -23.00 22.02 -4.39
CA GLY A 177 -24.07 23.03 -4.18
C GLY A 177 -23.76 24.16 -3.19
N SER A 178 -22.70 24.09 -2.42
CA SER A 178 -22.48 25.01 -1.27
C SER A 178 -21.33 26.02 -1.43
N GLY A 179 -20.66 26.08 -2.60
CA GLY A 179 -19.60 27.08 -2.81
C GLY A 179 -18.31 26.85 -1.99
N ASP A 180 -18.31 25.90 -1.08
CA ASP A 180 -17.13 25.47 -0.37
C ASP A 180 -16.40 24.40 -1.20
N PHE A 181 -15.14 24.64 -1.53
CA PHE A 181 -14.23 23.65 -2.08
C PHE A 181 -13.91 22.56 -1.06
N GLN A 182 -14.90 21.72 -0.73
CA GLN A 182 -14.65 20.54 0.08
C GLN A 182 -13.98 19.49 -0.79
N ILE A 183 -12.74 19.18 -0.45
CA ILE A 183 -12.00 18.07 -1.05
C ILE A 183 -12.72 16.79 -0.63
N ALA A 184 -13.25 16.04 -1.62
CA ALA A 184 -13.83 14.74 -1.37
C ALA A 184 -12.79 13.86 -0.68
N GLN A 185 -13.08 13.48 0.56
CA GLN A 185 -12.19 12.59 1.32
C GLN A 185 -12.45 11.14 0.91
N ASP A 186 -11.38 10.38 0.78
CA ASP A 186 -11.47 8.95 0.55
C ASP A 186 -12.04 8.26 1.80
N PRO A 187 -13.20 7.58 1.73
CA PRO A 187 -13.75 6.83 2.86
C PRO A 187 -12.83 5.70 3.32
N LEU A 188 -11.90 5.26 2.46
CA LEU A 188 -10.89 4.27 2.81
C LEU A 188 -9.74 4.86 3.62
N SER A 189 -9.60 6.18 3.69
CA SER A 189 -8.55 6.87 4.47
C SER A 189 -8.63 6.56 5.97
N ALA A 190 -9.82 6.20 6.47
CA ALA A 190 -10.02 5.77 7.85
C ALA A 190 -9.41 4.40 8.19
N ILE A 191 -9.10 3.59 7.16
CA ILE A 191 -8.55 2.26 7.36
C ILE A 191 -7.03 2.32 7.31
N ASN A 192 -6.41 1.70 8.31
CA ASN A 192 -4.96 1.59 8.31
C ASN A 192 -4.50 0.51 7.31
N PRO A 193 -3.66 0.85 6.31
CA PRO A 193 -3.09 -0.13 5.40
C PRO A 193 -2.38 -1.30 6.09
N ASN A 194 -1.81 -1.08 7.27
CA ASN A 194 -1.18 -2.13 8.06
C ASN A 194 -2.17 -3.17 8.63
N ASP A 195 -3.47 -2.85 8.70
CA ASP A 195 -4.49 -3.76 9.21
C ASP A 195 -5.12 -4.63 8.12
N ILE A 196 -4.69 -4.48 6.87
CA ILE A 196 -5.17 -5.25 5.74
C ILE A 196 -4.45 -6.60 5.69
N GLU A 197 -5.21 -7.69 5.56
CA GLU A 197 -4.69 -9.04 5.33
C GLU A 197 -4.63 -9.35 3.83
N ASP A 198 -5.69 -9.03 3.09
CA ASP A 198 -5.81 -9.30 1.65
C ASP A 198 -6.71 -8.29 0.95
N ILE A 199 -6.38 -7.96 -0.30
CA ILE A 199 -7.22 -7.16 -1.19
C ILE A 199 -7.48 -8.00 -2.43
N THR A 200 -8.73 -8.31 -2.69
CA THR A 200 -9.15 -9.06 -3.88
C THR A 200 -9.97 -8.17 -4.81
N VAL A 201 -9.59 -8.12 -6.07
CA VAL A 201 -10.29 -7.35 -7.11
C VAL A 201 -11.06 -8.31 -8.02
N LEU A 202 -12.39 -8.19 -8.02
CA LEU A 202 -13.32 -8.90 -8.88
C LEU A 202 -13.54 -8.07 -10.15
N LYS A 203 -13.11 -8.61 -11.30
CA LYS A 203 -13.10 -7.87 -12.57
C LYS A 203 -14.19 -8.34 -13.54
N ASP A 204 -14.74 -9.52 -13.31
CA ASP A 204 -15.72 -10.14 -14.22
C ASP A 204 -17.13 -10.10 -13.65
N ALA A 205 -18.10 -9.98 -14.55
CA ALA A 205 -19.53 -9.93 -14.21
C ALA A 205 -20.00 -11.15 -13.41
N SER A 206 -19.46 -12.35 -13.70
CA SER A 206 -19.78 -13.56 -12.94
C SER A 206 -19.39 -13.48 -11.48
N ALA A 207 -18.22 -12.89 -11.18
CA ALA A 207 -17.72 -12.71 -9.82
C ALA A 207 -18.41 -11.56 -9.08
N THR A 208 -18.86 -10.51 -9.80
CA THR A 208 -19.50 -9.33 -9.22
C THR A 208 -21.04 -9.44 -9.14
N ALA A 209 -21.65 -10.45 -9.76
CA ALA A 209 -23.10 -10.62 -9.85
C ALA A 209 -23.83 -10.58 -8.50
N ILE A 210 -23.22 -11.10 -7.44
CA ILE A 210 -23.77 -11.12 -6.09
C ILE A 210 -23.98 -9.72 -5.49
N TYR A 211 -23.25 -8.71 -6.00
CA TYR A 211 -23.36 -7.31 -5.57
C TYR A 211 -24.39 -6.51 -6.39
N GLY A 212 -25.03 -7.18 -7.37
CA GLY A 212 -26.04 -6.57 -8.24
C GLY A 212 -25.50 -5.40 -9.05
N SER A 213 -26.34 -4.39 -9.28
CA SER A 213 -25.99 -3.21 -10.10
C SER A 213 -24.82 -2.40 -9.53
N ARG A 214 -24.62 -2.39 -8.22
CA ARG A 214 -23.48 -1.71 -7.59
C ARG A 214 -22.12 -2.32 -7.95
N GLY A 215 -22.10 -3.59 -8.34
CA GLY A 215 -20.89 -4.27 -8.79
C GLY A 215 -20.56 -4.10 -10.28
N ALA A 216 -21.32 -3.28 -11.03
CA ALA A 216 -21.18 -3.14 -12.48
C ALA A 216 -19.79 -2.63 -12.92
N ASN A 217 -19.16 -1.76 -12.14
CA ASN A 217 -17.81 -1.24 -12.39
C ASN A 217 -16.68 -2.10 -11.78
N GLY A 218 -17.03 -3.30 -11.28
CA GLY A 218 -16.13 -4.18 -10.54
C GLY A 218 -16.23 -3.98 -9.03
N VAL A 219 -15.62 -4.88 -8.28
CA VAL A 219 -15.67 -4.89 -6.81
C VAL A 219 -14.27 -5.09 -6.24
N ILE A 220 -13.93 -4.31 -5.24
CA ILE A 220 -12.69 -4.43 -4.48
C ILE A 220 -13.04 -4.91 -3.07
N LEU A 221 -12.65 -6.16 -2.78
CA LEU A 221 -12.85 -6.79 -1.48
C LEU A 221 -11.61 -6.53 -0.62
N ILE A 222 -11.81 -5.95 0.54
CA ILE A 222 -10.75 -5.69 1.52
C ILE A 222 -11.03 -6.55 2.73
N THR A 223 -10.11 -7.45 3.03
CA THR A 223 -10.16 -8.29 4.23
C THR A 223 -9.16 -7.76 5.25
N THR A 224 -9.62 -7.47 6.45
CA THR A 224 -8.75 -6.99 7.51
C THR A 224 -8.20 -8.14 8.36
N LYS A 225 -7.06 -7.91 9.00
CA LYS A 225 -6.39 -8.87 9.89
C LYS A 225 -7.29 -9.25 11.05
N LYS A 226 -7.33 -10.55 11.34
CA LYS A 226 -8.09 -11.13 12.46
C LYS A 226 -7.16 -11.74 13.51
N GLY A 227 -7.64 -11.88 14.72
CA GLY A 227 -6.92 -12.58 15.77
C GLY A 227 -6.63 -14.04 15.39
N LYS A 228 -5.43 -14.51 15.71
CA LYS A 228 -5.01 -15.90 15.52
C LYS A 228 -4.78 -16.56 16.89
N ALA A 229 -5.13 -17.85 17.02
CA ALA A 229 -4.83 -18.58 18.23
C ALA A 229 -3.31 -18.67 18.44
N GLY A 230 -2.85 -18.41 19.66
CA GLY A 230 -1.43 -18.41 20.01
C GLY A 230 -1.07 -17.33 21.02
N LYS A 231 0.21 -17.26 21.35
CA LYS A 231 0.75 -16.22 22.24
C LYS A 231 0.52 -14.83 21.63
N ALA A 232 0.30 -13.85 22.50
CA ALA A 232 0.18 -12.46 22.10
C ALA A 232 1.41 -12.00 21.29
N LYS A 233 1.17 -11.45 20.10
CA LYS A 233 2.19 -10.84 19.25
C LYS A 233 1.92 -9.35 19.19
N VAL A 234 2.93 -8.55 19.49
CA VAL A 234 2.88 -7.09 19.43
C VAL A 234 3.72 -6.65 18.23
N ASN A 235 3.13 -5.86 17.35
CA ASN A 235 3.82 -5.20 16.25
C ASN A 235 3.73 -3.70 16.45
N VAL A 236 4.87 -3.02 16.34
CA VAL A 236 4.95 -1.55 16.38
C VAL A 236 5.75 -1.10 15.17
N THR A 237 5.21 -0.18 14.41
CA THR A 237 5.89 0.45 13.28
C THR A 237 5.86 1.96 13.42
N ALA A 238 6.97 2.59 13.09
CA ALA A 238 7.10 4.04 13.01
C ALA A 238 7.77 4.41 11.69
N ASN A 239 7.11 5.24 10.90
CA ASN A 239 7.61 5.73 9.62
C ASN A 239 7.77 7.23 9.67
N PHE A 240 8.93 7.69 9.23
CA PHE A 240 9.26 9.09 9.09
C PHE A 240 9.55 9.38 7.63
N THR A 241 8.91 10.39 7.08
CA THR A 241 9.07 10.78 5.68
C THR A 241 9.37 12.27 5.59
N ILE A 242 10.40 12.61 4.83
CA ILE A 242 10.70 13.99 4.47
C ILE A 242 10.45 14.14 2.97
N ALA A 243 9.50 15.01 2.61
CA ALA A 243 9.18 15.32 1.23
C ALA A 243 9.62 16.76 0.91
N ASN A 244 10.26 16.91 -0.24
CA ASN A 244 10.68 18.21 -0.75
C ASN A 244 10.15 18.37 -2.18
N ALA A 245 9.80 19.61 -2.56
CA ALA A 245 9.47 19.91 -3.94
C ALA A 245 10.68 19.66 -4.82
N ARG A 246 10.47 18.89 -5.89
CA ARG A 246 11.50 18.54 -6.86
C ARG A 246 11.12 19.11 -8.23
N ASN A 247 12.10 19.51 -9.02
CA ASN A 247 11.88 20.07 -10.35
C ASN A 247 10.96 21.32 -10.33
N LEU A 248 11.33 22.31 -9.52
CA LEU A 248 10.74 23.63 -9.62
C LEU A 248 10.98 24.16 -11.02
N HIS A 249 9.98 24.80 -11.60
CA HIS A 249 10.15 25.45 -12.89
C HIS A 249 11.08 26.66 -12.75
N ASP A 250 11.98 26.82 -13.72
CA ASP A 250 12.76 28.05 -13.81
C ASP A 250 11.79 29.19 -14.17
N MET A 251 11.67 30.12 -13.25
CA MET A 251 10.83 31.30 -13.41
C MET A 251 11.71 32.47 -13.82
N LEU A 252 11.20 33.28 -14.72
CA LEU A 252 11.86 34.52 -15.08
C LEU A 252 12.12 35.36 -13.83
N ASN A 253 13.31 35.91 -13.71
CA ASN A 253 13.58 36.92 -12.71
C ASN A 253 12.85 38.23 -13.08
N LEU A 254 12.90 39.25 -12.21
CA LEU A 254 12.15 40.47 -12.41
C LEU A 254 12.61 41.24 -13.67
N GLU A 255 13.91 41.23 -13.96
CA GLU A 255 14.51 41.90 -15.12
C GLU A 255 14.10 41.18 -16.43
N GLU A 256 14.28 39.86 -16.47
CA GLU A 256 13.87 39.02 -17.60
C GLU A 256 12.36 39.13 -17.88
N TYR A 257 11.53 39.18 -16.84
CA TYR A 257 10.09 39.37 -16.97
C TYR A 257 9.76 40.76 -17.50
N ALA A 258 10.44 41.79 -17.05
CA ALA A 258 10.26 43.16 -17.49
C ALA A 258 10.63 43.28 -18.97
N ASP A 259 11.77 42.73 -19.39
CA ASP A 259 12.23 42.73 -20.79
C ASP A 259 11.27 41.95 -21.68
N TYR A 260 10.85 40.74 -21.25
CA TYR A 260 9.87 39.96 -22.00
C TYR A 260 8.54 40.71 -22.17
N THR A 261 8.03 41.32 -21.10
CA THR A 261 6.76 42.03 -21.12
C THR A 261 6.87 43.32 -21.97
N ASN A 262 7.93 44.08 -21.79
CA ASN A 262 8.17 45.29 -22.57
C ASN A 262 8.32 44.97 -24.07
N SER A 263 8.91 43.84 -24.44
CA SER A 263 9.05 43.41 -25.83
C SER A 263 7.72 43.07 -26.52
N LYS A 264 6.64 42.87 -25.76
CA LYS A 264 5.29 42.55 -26.25
C LYS A 264 4.36 43.76 -26.29
N LEU A 265 4.77 44.86 -25.69
CA LEU A 265 3.96 46.08 -25.58
C LEU A 265 4.49 47.14 -26.55
N ASP A 266 3.58 47.95 -27.14
CA ASP A 266 3.95 49.07 -27.99
C ASP A 266 4.74 50.14 -27.21
N GLN A 267 4.49 50.20 -25.90
CA GLN A 267 5.21 51.09 -24.98
C GLN A 267 5.66 50.34 -23.73
N PRO A 268 6.95 50.51 -23.33
CA PRO A 268 7.47 49.85 -22.14
C PRO A 268 6.72 50.26 -20.88
N ARG A 269 6.46 49.31 -20.00
CA ARG A 269 5.82 49.55 -18.69
C ARG A 269 6.74 49.30 -17.50
N TYR A 270 7.84 48.59 -17.71
CA TYR A 270 8.82 48.26 -16.68
C TYR A 270 10.11 49.03 -16.97
N TYR A 271 10.64 49.63 -15.94
CA TYR A 271 11.87 50.46 -16.04
C TYR A 271 12.84 50.06 -14.89
N LEU A 272 14.01 49.60 -15.28
CA LEU A 272 15.11 49.35 -14.35
C LEU A 272 15.83 50.68 -14.08
N GLN A 273 15.90 51.05 -12.80
CA GLN A 273 16.62 52.25 -12.36
C GLN A 273 18.10 51.96 -12.16
N PRO A 274 18.98 52.99 -12.24
CA PRO A 274 20.43 52.81 -11.97
C PRO A 274 20.77 52.29 -10.59
N ASN A 275 19.88 52.44 -9.62
CA ASN A 275 19.99 51.87 -8.26
C ASN A 275 19.57 50.43 -8.15
N GLY A 276 19.17 49.79 -9.27
CA GLY A 276 18.71 48.41 -9.29
C GLY A 276 17.21 48.20 -8.93
N GLU A 277 16.46 49.29 -8.71
CA GLU A 277 15.02 49.19 -8.48
C GLU A 277 14.25 49.02 -9.79
N MET A 278 13.31 48.09 -9.82
CA MET A 278 12.36 47.96 -10.91
C MET A 278 11.10 48.78 -10.63
N ARG A 279 10.72 49.61 -11.57
CA ARG A 279 9.52 50.46 -11.46
C ARG A 279 8.51 50.08 -12.53
N TYR A 280 7.25 50.14 -12.19
CA TYR A 280 6.12 49.78 -13.05
C TYR A 280 5.14 50.93 -13.15
N VAL A 281 4.67 51.23 -14.39
CA VAL A 281 3.64 52.23 -14.64
C VAL A 281 2.26 51.66 -14.34
N PHE A 282 1.50 52.36 -13.53
CA PHE A 282 0.12 51.97 -13.23
C PHE A 282 -0.77 51.92 -14.46
N SER A 283 -1.58 50.87 -14.58
CA SER A 283 -2.66 50.82 -15.58
C SER A 283 -3.68 51.91 -15.29
N GLY A 284 -4.06 52.67 -16.33
CA GLY A 284 -4.96 53.82 -16.26
C GLY A 284 -4.27 55.15 -16.39
N ASN A 285 -2.94 55.22 -16.30
CA ASN A 285 -2.15 56.42 -16.56
C ASN A 285 -1.37 56.27 -17.86
N GLU A 286 -2.07 55.96 -18.93
CA GLU A 286 -1.45 55.74 -20.25
C GLU A 286 -0.69 56.94 -20.81
N SER A 287 -1.07 58.16 -20.42
CA SER A 287 -0.31 59.37 -20.71
C SER A 287 1.03 59.46 -19.96
N ALA A 288 1.26 58.62 -18.96
CA ALA A 288 2.48 58.57 -18.16
C ALA A 288 3.64 57.85 -18.87
N TYR A 289 3.42 57.19 -19.98
CA TYR A 289 4.50 56.50 -20.74
C TYR A 289 5.63 57.43 -21.19
N GLN A 290 5.37 58.73 -21.27
CA GLN A 290 6.37 59.74 -21.60
C GLN A 290 6.86 60.51 -20.36
N ALA A 291 6.34 60.17 -19.17
CA ALA A 291 6.67 60.85 -17.92
C ALA A 291 8.02 60.39 -17.39
N ASP A 292 8.62 61.24 -16.54
CA ASP A 292 9.85 60.91 -15.83
C ASP A 292 9.68 59.66 -14.99
N PRO A 293 10.48 58.60 -15.25
CA PRO A 293 10.45 57.37 -14.44
C PRO A 293 10.76 57.58 -12.96
N ASN A 294 11.27 58.71 -12.56
CA ASN A 294 11.56 59.08 -11.18
C ASN A 294 10.35 59.68 -10.44
N ASN A 295 9.23 59.91 -11.12
CA ASN A 295 8.06 60.45 -10.50
C ASN A 295 7.35 59.38 -9.63
N PRO A 296 7.38 59.51 -8.24
CA PRO A 296 6.86 58.49 -7.35
C PRO A 296 5.31 58.36 -7.39
N GLU A 297 4.59 59.35 -7.98
CA GLU A 297 3.13 59.31 -8.11
C GLU A 297 2.68 58.40 -9.26
N LEU A 298 3.54 58.24 -10.28
CA LEU A 298 3.22 57.49 -11.50
C LEU A 298 3.78 56.06 -11.49
N TYR A 299 4.81 55.79 -10.71
CA TYR A 299 5.51 54.51 -10.67
C TYR A 299 5.51 53.91 -9.28
N LYS A 300 5.27 52.60 -9.22
CA LYS A 300 5.47 51.81 -8.01
C LYS A 300 6.75 51.00 -8.12
N VAL A 301 7.50 50.99 -7.07
CA VAL A 301 8.62 50.04 -6.90
C VAL A 301 8.08 48.64 -6.73
N ILE A 302 8.59 47.70 -7.51
CA ILE A 302 8.30 46.32 -7.39
C ILE A 302 9.55 45.57 -7.01
N THR A 303 9.41 44.60 -6.09
CA THR A 303 10.47 43.72 -5.65
C THR A 303 10.21 42.32 -6.16
N TYR A 304 11.30 41.63 -6.56
CA TYR A 304 11.20 40.24 -6.95
C TYR A 304 10.88 39.34 -5.75
N ARG A 305 9.86 38.53 -5.89
CA ARG A 305 9.57 37.43 -4.98
C ARG A 305 9.40 36.15 -5.76
N ASN A 306 10.18 35.15 -5.43
CA ASN A 306 9.97 33.82 -6.00
C ASN A 306 8.86 33.09 -5.23
N TRP A 307 7.61 33.33 -5.63
CA TRP A 307 6.41 32.73 -5.01
C TRP A 307 6.44 31.21 -5.03
N GLN A 308 7.10 30.61 -6.02
CA GLN A 308 7.23 29.15 -6.08
C GLN A 308 8.10 28.63 -4.92
N LYS A 309 9.20 29.32 -4.58
CA LYS A 309 10.04 28.96 -3.43
C LYS A 309 9.34 29.23 -2.08
N GLU A 310 8.49 30.24 -2.03
CA GLU A 310 7.73 30.55 -0.81
C GLU A 310 6.55 29.62 -0.60
N ALA A 311 5.93 29.16 -1.70
CA ALA A 311 4.78 28.23 -1.64
C ALA A 311 5.17 26.82 -1.22
N TYR A 312 6.41 26.41 -1.46
CA TYR A 312 6.88 25.06 -1.14
C TYR A 312 7.77 25.05 0.09
N THR A 313 7.46 24.13 0.98
CA THR A 313 8.25 23.87 2.20
C THR A 313 8.66 22.41 2.25
N SER A 314 9.71 22.11 3.00
CA SER A 314 10.02 20.73 3.35
C SER A 314 8.96 20.18 4.29
N ALA A 315 8.29 19.11 3.89
CA ALA A 315 7.26 18.47 4.68
C ALA A 315 7.84 17.28 5.46
N PHE A 316 7.67 17.29 6.76
CA PHE A 316 8.01 16.18 7.64
C PHE A 316 6.72 15.48 8.05
N SER A 317 6.59 14.21 7.69
CA SER A 317 5.41 13.39 8.03
C SER A 317 5.81 12.21 8.88
N GLN A 318 4.92 11.81 9.78
CA GLN A 318 5.14 10.71 10.71
C GLN A 318 3.88 9.84 10.84
N ILE A 319 4.10 8.52 10.80
CA ILE A 319 3.04 7.53 10.92
C ILE A 319 3.45 6.51 11.98
N TYR A 320 2.65 6.37 13.01
CA TYR A 320 2.85 5.39 14.07
C TYR A 320 1.71 4.38 14.03
N SER A 321 2.03 3.10 14.00
CA SER A 321 1.04 2.03 14.05
C SER A 321 1.45 1.01 15.12
N ALA A 322 0.51 0.61 15.95
CA ALA A 322 0.70 -0.44 16.93
C ALA A 322 -0.44 -1.45 16.81
N SER A 323 -0.12 -2.74 16.87
CA SER A 323 -1.13 -3.78 16.88
C SER A 323 -0.75 -4.91 17.83
N VAL A 324 -1.76 -5.52 18.43
CA VAL A 324 -1.65 -6.69 19.30
C VAL A 324 -2.62 -7.75 18.82
N SER A 325 -2.13 -8.95 18.57
CA SER A 325 -2.94 -10.08 18.15
C SER A 325 -2.62 -11.32 18.97
N GLY A 326 -3.63 -12.13 19.27
CA GLY A 326 -3.45 -13.37 20.02
C GLY A 326 -4.77 -14.06 20.28
N GLY A 327 -4.75 -15.10 21.09
CA GLY A 327 -5.97 -15.76 21.52
C GLY A 327 -5.80 -17.24 21.83
N THR A 328 -6.89 -17.84 22.25
CA THR A 328 -7.07 -19.27 22.45
C THR A 328 -7.96 -19.87 21.37
N ALA A 329 -8.23 -21.17 21.44
CA ALA A 329 -9.16 -21.82 20.52
C ALA A 329 -10.58 -21.23 20.59
N GLY A 330 -11.01 -20.78 21.79
CA GLY A 330 -12.36 -20.23 22.03
C GLY A 330 -12.48 -18.70 21.86
N MET A 331 -11.37 -17.96 21.98
CA MET A 331 -11.39 -16.49 21.88
C MET A 331 -10.12 -16.02 21.18
N LYS A 332 -10.28 -15.23 20.14
CA LYS A 332 -9.19 -14.63 19.35
C LYS A 332 -9.41 -13.12 19.33
N TYR A 333 -8.32 -12.35 19.40
CA TYR A 333 -8.40 -10.89 19.40
C TYR A 333 -7.35 -10.28 18.48
N TYR A 334 -7.71 -9.17 17.86
CA TYR A 334 -6.84 -8.26 17.12
C TYR A 334 -7.22 -6.84 17.51
N ILE A 335 -6.25 -6.09 18.00
CA ILE A 335 -6.43 -4.69 18.41
C ILE A 335 -5.33 -3.90 17.73
N SER A 336 -5.70 -2.83 17.03
CA SER A 336 -4.74 -1.93 16.40
C SER A 336 -5.08 -0.48 16.67
N GLY A 337 -4.06 0.36 16.64
CA GLY A 337 -4.16 1.80 16.70
C GLY A 337 -3.17 2.43 15.74
N ASN A 338 -3.56 3.54 15.12
CA ASN A 338 -2.75 4.26 14.17
C ASN A 338 -2.87 5.76 14.41
N PHE A 339 -1.71 6.43 14.38
CA PHE A 339 -1.62 7.88 14.39
C PHE A 339 -0.87 8.32 13.14
N LYS A 340 -1.46 9.24 12.38
CA LYS A 340 -0.88 9.80 11.15
C LYS A 340 -0.83 11.31 11.28
N ASP A 341 0.37 11.87 11.13
CA ASP A 341 0.60 13.30 10.94
C ASP A 341 1.29 13.47 9.59
N ILE A 342 0.51 13.91 8.60
CA ILE A 342 0.95 13.98 7.22
C ILE A 342 0.93 15.42 6.76
N ASN A 343 2.12 15.96 6.49
CA ASN A 343 2.31 17.32 6.01
C ASN A 343 2.55 17.32 4.51
N GLY A 344 1.85 18.20 3.79
CA GLY A 344 2.08 18.45 2.37
C GLY A 344 3.24 19.42 2.15
N ILE A 345 3.87 19.33 1.00
CA ILE A 345 4.96 20.26 0.57
C ILE A 345 4.46 21.68 0.32
N VAL A 346 3.16 21.87 0.14
CA VAL A 346 2.48 23.17 0.17
C VAL A 346 1.94 23.34 1.58
N ALA A 347 1.94 24.53 2.14
CA ALA A 347 1.60 24.81 3.53
C ALA A 347 0.15 24.45 3.93
N VAL A 348 -0.16 23.14 3.88
CA VAL A 348 -1.42 22.53 4.32
C VAL A 348 -1.07 21.35 5.21
N SER A 349 -1.57 21.33 6.44
CA SER A 349 -1.29 20.26 7.41
C SER A 349 -2.55 19.43 7.67
N TYR A 350 -2.41 18.09 7.65
CA TYR A 350 -3.48 17.16 8.02
C TYR A 350 -3.02 16.22 9.12
N THR A 351 -3.80 16.17 10.20
CA THR A 351 -3.61 15.19 11.27
C THR A 351 -4.81 14.24 11.29
N HIS A 352 -4.60 12.95 11.10
CA HIS A 352 -5.62 11.92 11.22
C HIS A 352 -5.32 11.00 12.39
N LEU A 353 -6.21 11.00 13.37
CA LEU A 353 -6.25 10.01 14.43
C LEU A 353 -7.32 8.97 14.07
N THR A 354 -6.90 7.76 13.70
CA THR A 354 -7.85 6.65 13.56
C THR A 354 -8.08 6.03 14.94
N LEU A 355 -9.35 5.91 15.32
CA LEU A 355 -9.73 5.22 16.55
C LEU A 355 -9.26 3.76 16.50
N PRO A 356 -8.86 3.18 17.65
CA PRO A 356 -8.44 1.78 17.70
C PRO A 356 -9.58 0.87 17.25
N THR A 357 -9.27 -0.06 16.34
CA THR A 357 -10.21 -1.09 15.91
C THR A 357 -10.07 -2.29 16.84
N ILE A 358 -11.13 -2.64 17.55
CA ILE A 358 -11.21 -3.83 18.39
C ILE A 358 -12.05 -4.85 17.66
N ARG A 359 -11.47 -6.03 17.39
CA ARG A 359 -12.19 -7.17 16.81
C ARG A 359 -12.03 -8.38 17.72
N LEU A 360 -13.12 -8.87 18.18
CA LEU A 360 -13.25 -10.07 19.01
C LEU A 360 -13.66 -11.25 18.15
#